data_1846c8831f1540c84a35d3b2d67688e9
#
_entry.id   1846c8831f1540c84a35d3b2d67688e9
#
_cell.length_a   1.000
_cell.length_b   1.000
_cell.length_c   1.000
_cell.angle_alpha   90.00
_cell.angle_beta   90.00
_cell.angle_gamma   90.00
#
_symmetry.space_group_name_H-M   'P 1'
#
loop_
_entity.id
_entity.type
_entity.pdbx_description
1 polymer ?
#
loop_
_entity_poly.entity_id
_entity_poly.type
_entity_poly.pdbx_seq_one_letter_code
_entity_poly.pdbx_strand_id
1 'polypeptide(L)'
;MTEFFNVTSVQEALNLILQKLIPNNQTELVKTIDSLGRITQNKTYSLEDLPIFTRSSMDGYSVIAKDTYGASESIPAYLDIVSEIPMGNTQPTSITSGQASKVYTGGMIAKKSDAVILLEHTQIVSKNTIEVLRPVAPNENLIHIGEDVQKDDLILNSKHQIRPQDIGGLLSVGINKIEVKKLPRVSVISTGDELIPATNRPKQGQTRDINTHTINSLIKLAGGNPIQHKLIKDDFDSQLNISSKMLESTDILIFSAGSSVSSRDLTAKVINKLGKPGVIIHGIALKPGKPTIVGLVNDKPIFGLPGNPVSAITVFNLLVKPVIEVLSGNKKPKKPKILKAKLTQNIPSVSGREDYVQVKLFYKNSNLYAKPIFGKSNLVHTMVNADGNVRIELDQDGLYSDNIVNVETYDY
;
A
#
# COMPACT_ATOMS: atom_id res chain seq x y z
N MET A 1 17.29 42.26 11.99
CA MET A 1 16.79 41.51 13.16
C MET A 1 16.72 40.06 12.75
N THR A 2 17.53 39.19 13.33
CA THR A 2 17.46 37.77 13.18
C THR A 2 16.13 37.34 13.85
N GLU A 3 15.11 37.04 13.06
CA GLU A 3 13.90 36.37 13.58
C GLU A 3 14.34 35.05 14.22
N PHE A 4 14.20 34.97 15.54
CA PHE A 4 14.30 33.69 16.24
C PHE A 4 13.15 32.81 15.75
N PHE A 5 13.45 31.89 14.84
CA PHE A 5 12.50 30.86 14.46
C PHE A 5 12.14 30.05 15.73
N ASN A 6 10.91 30.16 16.19
CA ASN A 6 10.35 29.17 17.10
C ASN A 6 10.24 27.86 16.32
N VAL A 7 11.29 27.07 16.40
CA VAL A 7 11.42 25.85 15.60
C VAL A 7 10.59 24.77 16.27
N THR A 8 9.50 24.38 15.61
CA THR A 8 8.57 23.32 16.04
C THR A 8 9.20 21.94 15.83
N SER A 9 9.00 21.00 16.75
CA SER A 9 9.42 19.60 16.52
C SER A 9 8.59 18.96 15.39
N VAL A 10 9.12 17.90 14.78
CA VAL A 10 8.40 17.15 13.71
C VAL A 10 7.07 16.63 14.23
N GLN A 11 7.04 16.09 15.45
CA GLN A 11 5.83 15.51 16.03
C GLN A 11 4.76 16.58 16.33
N GLU A 12 5.16 17.71 16.88
CA GLU A 12 4.22 18.83 17.13
C GLU A 12 3.66 19.38 15.82
N ALA A 13 4.53 19.57 14.82
CA ALA A 13 4.13 20.01 13.49
C ALA A 13 3.08 19.06 12.86
N LEU A 14 3.34 17.76 12.90
CA LEU A 14 2.42 16.75 12.39
C LEU A 14 1.09 16.76 13.15
N ASN A 15 1.14 16.80 14.49
CA ASN A 15 -0.06 16.84 15.31
C ASN A 15 -0.92 18.08 15.03
N LEU A 16 -0.28 19.25 14.90
CA LEU A 16 -0.97 20.51 14.59
C LEU A 16 -1.70 20.44 13.23
N ILE A 17 -1.06 19.86 12.22
CA ILE A 17 -1.66 19.68 10.90
C ILE A 17 -2.85 18.72 10.98
N LEU A 18 -2.62 17.51 11.56
CA LEU A 18 -3.63 16.46 11.61
C LEU A 18 -4.89 16.88 12.36
N GLN A 19 -4.76 17.68 13.44
CA GLN A 19 -5.91 18.21 14.20
C GLN A 19 -6.77 19.18 13.39
N LYS A 20 -6.18 19.83 12.38
CA LYS A 20 -6.87 20.83 11.53
C LYS A 20 -7.41 20.22 10.22
N LEU A 21 -7.13 18.94 9.94
CA LEU A 21 -7.63 18.29 8.73
C LEU A 21 -9.11 18.02 8.82
N ILE A 22 -9.82 18.37 7.76
CA ILE A 22 -11.19 17.92 7.54
C ILE A 22 -11.14 16.67 6.66
N PRO A 23 -11.56 15.49 7.17
CA PRO A 23 -11.56 14.26 6.39
C PRO A 23 -12.41 14.39 5.14
N ASN A 24 -11.87 13.99 4.00
CA ASN A 24 -12.66 13.91 2.77
C ASN A 24 -13.64 12.72 2.86
N ASN A 25 -14.95 13.02 2.89
CA ASN A 25 -16.00 12.01 2.92
C ASN A 25 -16.51 11.62 1.52
N GLN A 26 -15.92 12.15 0.45
CA GLN A 26 -16.30 11.81 -0.91
C GLN A 26 -15.90 10.38 -1.25
N THR A 27 -16.75 9.72 -2.02
CA THR A 27 -16.58 8.36 -2.48
C THR A 27 -16.64 8.27 -4.00
N GLU A 28 -16.17 7.16 -4.52
CA GLU A 28 -16.28 6.81 -5.94
C GLU A 28 -16.42 5.31 -6.09
N LEU A 29 -17.10 4.89 -7.14
CA LEU A 29 -17.25 3.49 -7.52
C LEU A 29 -16.13 3.13 -8.50
N VAL A 30 -15.27 2.21 -8.12
CA VAL A 30 -14.15 1.74 -8.96
C VAL A 30 -14.35 0.27 -9.35
N LYS A 31 -13.70 -0.18 -10.42
CA LYS A 31 -13.64 -1.61 -10.71
C LYS A 31 -12.84 -2.30 -9.60
N THR A 32 -13.29 -3.48 -9.17
CA THR A 32 -12.60 -4.24 -8.11
C THR A 32 -11.14 -4.53 -8.48
N ILE A 33 -10.83 -4.81 -9.74
CA ILE A 33 -9.48 -5.04 -10.24
C ILE A 33 -8.54 -3.82 -10.09
N ASP A 34 -9.11 -2.60 -10.05
CA ASP A 34 -8.36 -1.34 -9.95
C ASP A 34 -8.38 -0.78 -8.50
N SER A 35 -8.87 -1.56 -7.54
CA SER A 35 -9.12 -1.09 -6.16
C SER A 35 -7.97 -1.32 -5.18
N LEU A 36 -6.83 -1.87 -5.63
CA LEU A 36 -5.68 -2.14 -4.76
C LEU A 36 -5.25 -0.90 -3.96
N GLY A 37 -5.11 -1.08 -2.64
CA GLY A 37 -4.67 -0.02 -1.73
C GLY A 37 -5.74 1.04 -1.41
N ARG A 38 -6.91 1.01 -2.07
CA ARG A 38 -8.04 1.92 -1.79
C ARG A 38 -8.68 1.57 -0.44
N ILE A 39 -9.37 2.55 0.15
CA ILE A 39 -10.08 2.37 1.44
C ILE A 39 -11.57 2.22 1.18
N THR A 40 -12.17 1.14 1.68
CA THR A 40 -13.61 0.90 1.55
C THR A 40 -14.43 1.95 2.29
N GLN A 41 -15.54 2.41 1.69
CA GLN A 41 -16.49 3.29 2.36
C GLN A 41 -17.39 2.52 3.32
N ASN A 42 -18.01 1.47 2.81
CA ASN A 42 -19.03 0.69 3.52
C ASN A 42 -18.54 -0.73 3.81
N LYS A 43 -19.28 -1.44 4.67
CA LYS A 43 -19.15 -2.89 4.79
C LYS A 43 -19.58 -3.53 3.47
N THR A 44 -18.90 -4.60 3.08
CA THR A 44 -19.17 -5.34 1.85
C THR A 44 -19.52 -6.77 2.23
N TYR A 45 -20.66 -7.27 1.72
CA TYR A 45 -21.21 -8.57 2.01
C TYR A 45 -21.20 -9.45 0.76
N SER A 46 -21.16 -10.77 0.94
CA SER A 46 -21.19 -11.72 -0.17
C SER A 46 -22.54 -11.63 -0.91
N LEU A 47 -22.48 -11.71 -2.24
CA LEU A 47 -23.69 -11.72 -3.09
C LEU A 47 -24.23 -13.15 -3.27
N GLU A 48 -23.40 -14.18 -3.05
CA GLU A 48 -23.72 -15.57 -3.30
C GLU A 48 -22.88 -16.50 -2.39
N ASP A 49 -23.28 -17.76 -2.33
CA ASP A 49 -22.51 -18.80 -1.64
C ASP A 49 -21.22 -19.11 -2.41
N LEU A 50 -20.14 -19.45 -1.72
CA LEU A 50 -18.90 -19.94 -2.32
C LEU A 50 -18.44 -21.23 -1.63
N PRO A 51 -18.31 -22.35 -2.35
CA PRO A 51 -18.69 -22.53 -3.76
C PRO A 51 -20.22 -22.56 -3.96
N ILE A 52 -20.66 -22.32 -5.19
CA ILE A 52 -22.08 -22.31 -5.58
C ILE A 52 -22.63 -23.74 -5.84
N PHE A 53 -21.77 -24.74 -5.86
CA PHE A 53 -22.14 -26.17 -5.98
C PHE A 53 -21.17 -27.04 -5.18
N THR A 54 -21.63 -28.21 -4.72
CA THR A 54 -20.76 -29.18 -4.06
C THR A 54 -19.75 -29.74 -5.05
N ARG A 55 -18.48 -29.72 -4.67
CA ARG A 55 -17.36 -30.11 -5.53
C ARG A 55 -16.39 -31.06 -4.83
N SER A 56 -15.67 -31.84 -5.62
CA SER A 56 -14.57 -32.65 -5.11
C SER A 56 -13.42 -31.83 -4.64
N SER A 57 -12.84 -32.15 -3.49
CA SER A 57 -11.58 -31.56 -3.01
C SER A 57 -10.32 -32.26 -3.55
N MET A 58 -10.50 -33.44 -4.18
CA MET A 58 -9.42 -34.31 -4.65
C MET A 58 -9.76 -34.91 -6.01
N ASP A 59 -8.74 -35.42 -6.71
CA ASP A 59 -8.92 -36.29 -7.89
C ASP A 59 -9.30 -37.69 -7.43
N GLY A 60 -10.34 -38.26 -8.04
CA GLY A 60 -10.81 -39.57 -7.62
C GLY A 60 -12.12 -40.01 -8.27
N TYR A 61 -12.88 -40.76 -7.53
CA TYR A 61 -14.17 -41.26 -7.95
C TYR A 61 -15.26 -40.82 -6.98
N SER A 62 -16.31 -40.14 -7.47
CA SER A 62 -17.51 -39.85 -6.68
C SER A 62 -18.35 -41.07 -6.57
N VAL A 63 -18.75 -41.44 -5.34
CA VAL A 63 -19.38 -42.71 -4.97
C VAL A 63 -20.47 -42.49 -3.94
N ILE A 64 -21.27 -43.53 -3.69
CA ILE A 64 -22.08 -43.63 -2.49
C ILE A 64 -21.21 -44.31 -1.41
N ALA A 65 -20.90 -43.58 -0.34
CA ALA A 65 -19.97 -44.01 0.72
C ALA A 65 -20.30 -45.42 1.25
N LYS A 66 -21.57 -45.72 1.43
CA LYS A 66 -22.07 -47.02 1.91
C LYS A 66 -21.55 -48.19 1.08
N ASP A 67 -21.35 -48.03 -0.22
CA ASP A 67 -20.91 -49.10 -1.13
C ASP A 67 -19.41 -49.44 -0.91
N THR A 68 -18.69 -48.67 -0.12
CA THR A 68 -17.27 -48.85 0.19
C THR A 68 -17.03 -49.45 1.57
N TYR A 69 -18.09 -49.64 2.37
CA TYR A 69 -17.93 -50.08 3.75
C TYR A 69 -17.37 -51.52 3.81
N GLY A 70 -16.35 -51.70 4.66
CA GLY A 70 -15.65 -52.97 4.79
C GLY A 70 -14.54 -53.20 3.75
N ALA A 71 -14.40 -52.30 2.79
CA ALA A 71 -13.30 -52.37 1.82
C ALA A 71 -11.92 -52.33 2.50
N SER A 72 -11.00 -53.17 2.06
CA SER A 72 -9.61 -53.21 2.46
C SER A 72 -8.76 -53.73 1.32
N GLU A 73 -7.45 -53.64 1.43
CA GLU A 73 -6.53 -54.22 0.42
C GLU A 73 -6.74 -55.73 0.23
N SER A 74 -7.14 -56.46 1.29
CA SER A 74 -7.40 -57.90 1.22
C SER A 74 -8.82 -58.25 0.77
N ILE A 75 -9.78 -57.35 0.95
CA ILE A 75 -11.20 -57.51 0.59
C ILE A 75 -11.67 -56.21 -0.05
N PRO A 76 -11.30 -55.96 -1.32
CA PRO A 76 -11.70 -54.72 -1.99
C PRO A 76 -13.21 -54.71 -2.33
N ALA A 77 -13.80 -53.52 -2.36
CA ALA A 77 -15.10 -53.30 -2.94
C ALA A 77 -14.98 -53.01 -4.44
N TYR A 78 -15.91 -53.54 -5.26
CA TYR A 78 -15.92 -53.33 -6.72
C TYR A 78 -16.98 -52.32 -7.10
N LEU A 79 -16.61 -51.28 -7.88
CA LEU A 79 -17.53 -50.28 -8.39
C LEU A 79 -17.41 -50.14 -9.91
N ASP A 80 -18.54 -50.03 -10.60
CA ASP A 80 -18.57 -49.80 -12.05
C ASP A 80 -18.42 -48.31 -12.37
N ILE A 81 -17.44 -47.96 -13.20
CA ILE A 81 -17.26 -46.59 -13.70
C ILE A 81 -18.30 -46.34 -14.80
N VAL A 82 -19.30 -45.52 -14.50
CA VAL A 82 -20.39 -45.22 -15.45
C VAL A 82 -20.16 -43.93 -16.23
N SER A 83 -19.30 -43.02 -15.72
CA SER A 83 -18.98 -41.79 -16.41
C SER A 83 -17.70 -41.16 -15.88
N GLU A 84 -17.21 -40.17 -16.64
CA GLU A 84 -16.23 -39.19 -16.24
C GLU A 84 -16.87 -37.81 -16.26
N ILE A 85 -16.68 -37.02 -15.21
CA ILE A 85 -17.23 -35.66 -15.08
C ILE A 85 -16.08 -34.66 -15.31
N PRO A 86 -15.92 -34.15 -16.52
CA PRO A 86 -14.85 -33.18 -16.81
C PRO A 86 -15.12 -31.86 -16.12
N MET A 87 -14.04 -31.08 -15.90
CA MET A 87 -14.12 -29.72 -15.36
C MET A 87 -15.03 -28.84 -16.25
N GLY A 88 -15.85 -27.99 -15.61
CA GLY A 88 -16.81 -27.13 -16.31
C GLY A 88 -18.11 -27.84 -16.75
N ASN A 89 -18.27 -29.10 -16.44
CA ASN A 89 -19.56 -29.82 -16.71
C ASN A 89 -20.66 -29.22 -15.81
N THR A 90 -21.80 -28.91 -16.40
CA THR A 90 -22.97 -28.35 -15.71
C THR A 90 -24.07 -29.37 -15.43
N GLN A 91 -23.95 -30.58 -15.99
CA GLN A 91 -24.95 -31.67 -15.85
C GLN A 91 -24.28 -33.00 -15.49
N PRO A 92 -23.87 -33.19 -14.23
CA PRO A 92 -23.22 -34.42 -13.81
C PRO A 92 -24.20 -35.61 -13.92
N THR A 93 -23.66 -36.77 -14.31
CA THR A 93 -24.35 -38.03 -14.36
C THR A 93 -24.89 -38.42 -12.98
N SER A 94 -26.03 -39.14 -12.93
CA SER A 94 -26.53 -39.75 -11.70
C SER A 94 -25.95 -41.16 -11.54
N ILE A 95 -25.53 -41.51 -10.34
CA ILE A 95 -25.08 -42.86 -9.99
C ILE A 95 -26.10 -43.56 -9.10
N THR A 96 -26.02 -44.90 -9.07
CA THR A 96 -26.74 -45.79 -8.17
C THR A 96 -25.74 -46.66 -7.40
N SER A 97 -26.23 -47.43 -6.41
CA SER A 97 -25.37 -48.37 -5.66
C SER A 97 -24.55 -49.25 -6.57
N GLY A 98 -23.27 -49.44 -6.23
CA GLY A 98 -22.31 -50.21 -7.03
C GLY A 98 -21.67 -49.42 -8.18
N GLN A 99 -21.97 -48.11 -8.34
CA GLN A 99 -21.45 -47.26 -9.41
C GLN A 99 -20.56 -46.12 -8.89
N ALA A 100 -19.65 -45.72 -9.74
CA ALA A 100 -18.75 -44.62 -9.52
C ALA A 100 -18.65 -43.70 -10.75
N SER A 101 -18.34 -42.42 -10.55
CA SER A 101 -17.97 -41.49 -11.62
C SER A 101 -16.63 -40.87 -11.34
N LYS A 102 -15.75 -40.87 -12.32
CA LYS A 102 -14.46 -40.23 -12.20
C LYS A 102 -14.63 -38.70 -12.11
N VAL A 103 -13.96 -38.08 -11.14
CA VAL A 103 -14.04 -36.64 -10.85
C VAL A 103 -12.66 -36.05 -10.64
N TYR A 104 -12.56 -34.72 -10.77
CA TYR A 104 -11.32 -33.94 -10.62
C TYR A 104 -11.49 -32.92 -9.54
N THR A 105 -10.37 -32.53 -8.93
CA THR A 105 -10.29 -31.49 -7.90
C THR A 105 -10.97 -30.20 -8.36
N GLY A 106 -11.93 -29.71 -7.57
CA GLY A 106 -12.74 -28.52 -7.88
C GLY A 106 -13.93 -28.78 -8.82
N GLY A 107 -14.04 -29.98 -9.40
CA GLY A 107 -15.14 -30.36 -10.30
C GLY A 107 -16.40 -30.77 -9.55
N MET A 108 -17.55 -30.77 -10.27
CA MET A 108 -18.81 -31.30 -9.75
C MET A 108 -18.70 -32.81 -9.46
N ILE A 109 -19.44 -33.27 -8.47
CA ILE A 109 -19.61 -34.70 -8.18
C ILE A 109 -20.83 -35.25 -8.89
N ALA A 110 -20.92 -36.58 -9.01
CA ALA A 110 -22.10 -37.24 -9.57
C ALA A 110 -23.34 -36.98 -8.72
N LYS A 111 -24.52 -36.92 -9.36
CA LYS A 111 -25.78 -36.83 -8.61
C LYS A 111 -25.96 -38.10 -7.77
N LYS A 112 -26.45 -37.95 -6.53
CA LYS A 112 -26.64 -38.99 -5.51
C LYS A 112 -25.35 -39.57 -4.93
N SER A 113 -24.16 -39.14 -5.35
CA SER A 113 -22.94 -39.43 -4.59
C SER A 113 -22.87 -38.57 -3.33
N ASP A 114 -22.25 -39.09 -2.29
CA ASP A 114 -22.09 -38.44 -1.00
C ASP A 114 -20.62 -38.44 -0.51
N ALA A 115 -19.70 -38.96 -1.33
CA ALA A 115 -18.26 -38.94 -1.03
C ALA A 115 -17.42 -39.06 -2.30
N VAL A 116 -16.11 -38.76 -2.18
CA VAL A 116 -15.10 -39.00 -3.20
C VAL A 116 -13.99 -39.87 -2.63
N ILE A 117 -13.69 -40.97 -3.33
CA ILE A 117 -12.51 -41.80 -3.06
C ILE A 117 -11.35 -41.28 -3.86
N LEU A 118 -10.18 -41.13 -3.22
CA LEU A 118 -8.95 -40.75 -3.88
C LEU A 118 -8.47 -41.78 -4.87
N LEU A 119 -7.83 -41.37 -5.96
CA LEU A 119 -7.21 -42.28 -6.93
C LEU A 119 -6.24 -43.26 -6.25
N GLU A 120 -5.50 -42.80 -5.25
CA GLU A 120 -4.49 -43.58 -4.50
C GLU A 120 -5.09 -44.73 -3.69
N HIS A 121 -6.40 -44.68 -3.44
CA HIS A 121 -7.17 -45.74 -2.73
C HIS A 121 -7.98 -46.61 -3.66
N THR A 122 -7.69 -46.57 -4.96
CA THR A 122 -8.37 -47.36 -5.99
C THR A 122 -7.37 -48.03 -6.90
N GLN A 123 -7.80 -49.18 -7.49
CA GLN A 123 -7.08 -49.87 -8.55
C GLN A 123 -7.99 -50.14 -9.71
N ILE A 124 -7.58 -49.89 -10.95
CA ILE A 124 -8.35 -50.19 -12.14
C ILE A 124 -8.19 -51.66 -12.45
N VAL A 125 -9.31 -52.41 -12.44
CA VAL A 125 -9.36 -53.86 -12.74
C VAL A 125 -9.70 -54.09 -14.21
N SER A 126 -10.60 -53.27 -14.74
CA SER A 126 -10.99 -53.33 -16.14
C SER A 126 -11.26 -51.94 -16.68
N LYS A 127 -11.59 -51.82 -17.96
CA LYS A 127 -11.92 -50.52 -18.58
C LYS A 127 -13.01 -49.75 -17.81
N ASN A 128 -13.95 -50.44 -17.17
CA ASN A 128 -15.11 -49.84 -16.54
C ASN A 128 -15.29 -50.24 -15.07
N THR A 129 -14.29 -50.84 -14.40
CA THR A 129 -14.41 -51.30 -13.02
C THR A 129 -13.18 -50.93 -12.22
N ILE A 130 -13.38 -50.41 -11.01
CA ILE A 130 -12.36 -50.16 -10.03
C ILE A 130 -12.52 -51.04 -8.80
N GLU A 131 -11.41 -51.42 -8.20
CA GLU A 131 -11.29 -51.87 -6.83
C GLU A 131 -11.11 -50.71 -5.90
N VAL A 132 -11.86 -50.67 -4.82
CA VAL A 132 -11.73 -49.73 -3.73
C VAL A 132 -10.99 -50.39 -2.59
N LEU A 133 -9.85 -49.91 -2.21
CA LEU A 133 -8.91 -50.50 -1.22
C LEU A 133 -9.10 -49.93 0.19
N ARG A 134 -9.88 -48.86 0.34
CA ARG A 134 -10.16 -48.18 1.60
C ARG A 134 -11.57 -47.61 1.61
N PRO A 135 -12.38 -47.79 2.69
CA PRO A 135 -13.69 -47.16 2.79
C PRO A 135 -13.59 -45.66 2.90
N VAL A 136 -14.62 -44.97 2.45
CA VAL A 136 -14.78 -43.51 2.59
C VAL A 136 -16.01 -43.22 3.42
N ALA A 137 -15.93 -42.18 4.27
CA ALA A 137 -17.10 -41.73 5.05
C ALA A 137 -18.00 -40.81 4.22
N PRO A 138 -19.30 -40.70 4.55
CA PRO A 138 -20.16 -39.67 3.96
C PRO A 138 -19.55 -38.26 4.16
N ASN A 139 -19.62 -37.45 3.11
CA ASN A 139 -19.03 -36.10 3.01
C ASN A 139 -17.50 -36.06 2.95
N GLU A 140 -16.79 -37.18 2.97
CA GLU A 140 -15.35 -37.22 2.85
C GLU A 140 -14.89 -36.75 1.46
N ASN A 141 -13.89 -35.86 1.43
CA ASN A 141 -13.33 -35.24 0.21
C ASN A 141 -14.32 -34.41 -0.62
N LEU A 142 -15.34 -33.85 0.03
CA LEU A 142 -16.26 -32.89 -0.57
C LEU A 142 -16.01 -31.49 0.00
N ILE A 143 -16.30 -30.49 -0.81
CA ILE A 143 -16.47 -29.10 -0.40
C ILE A 143 -17.93 -28.74 -0.68
N HIS A 144 -18.65 -28.39 0.35
CA HIS A 144 -20.09 -28.11 0.25
C HIS A 144 -20.38 -26.68 -0.19
N ILE A 145 -21.60 -26.44 -0.65
CA ILE A 145 -22.09 -25.10 -1.00
C ILE A 145 -21.94 -24.18 0.21
N GLY A 146 -21.35 -23.01 0.02
CA GLY A 146 -21.19 -22.01 1.05
C GLY A 146 -20.16 -22.35 2.16
N GLU A 147 -19.34 -23.38 1.97
CA GLU A 147 -18.36 -23.81 2.98
C GLU A 147 -17.24 -22.77 3.18
N ASP A 148 -16.88 -22.01 2.15
CA ASP A 148 -15.89 -20.93 2.23
C ASP A 148 -16.55 -19.61 2.66
N VAL A 149 -17.64 -19.23 2.00
CA VAL A 149 -18.41 -18.01 2.28
C VAL A 149 -19.88 -18.26 1.98
N GLN A 150 -20.77 -17.88 2.88
CA GLN A 150 -22.21 -17.90 2.64
C GLN A 150 -22.71 -16.55 2.12
N LYS A 151 -23.81 -16.56 1.39
CA LYS A 151 -24.50 -15.35 0.98
C LYS A 151 -24.79 -14.49 2.21
N ASP A 152 -24.61 -13.17 2.07
CA ASP A 152 -24.77 -12.15 3.11
C ASP A 152 -23.70 -12.19 4.23
N ASP A 153 -22.69 -13.06 4.15
CA ASP A 153 -21.53 -12.99 5.03
C ASP A 153 -20.72 -11.71 4.80
N LEU A 154 -20.17 -11.16 5.90
CA LEU A 154 -19.33 -9.98 5.85
C LEU A 154 -17.94 -10.32 5.27
N ILE A 155 -17.63 -9.81 4.08
CA ILE A 155 -16.32 -10.00 3.42
C ILE A 155 -15.33 -8.91 3.85
N LEU A 156 -15.72 -7.63 3.76
CA LEU A 156 -14.86 -6.51 4.13
C LEU A 156 -15.59 -5.54 5.06
N ASN A 157 -14.86 -5.08 6.08
CA ASN A 157 -15.33 -4.00 6.93
C ASN A 157 -15.22 -2.64 6.21
N SER A 158 -15.97 -1.65 6.68
CA SER A 158 -15.75 -0.26 6.32
C SER A 158 -14.36 0.21 6.79
N LYS A 159 -13.75 1.16 6.05
CA LYS A 159 -12.40 1.67 6.32
C LYS A 159 -11.30 0.59 6.28
N HIS A 160 -11.52 -0.46 5.50
CA HIS A 160 -10.54 -1.49 5.21
C HIS A 160 -9.70 -1.08 4.00
N GLN A 161 -8.36 -1.21 4.09
CA GLN A 161 -7.49 -1.03 2.94
C GLN A 161 -7.47 -2.30 2.12
N ILE A 162 -7.92 -2.23 0.86
CA ILE A 162 -8.03 -3.37 -0.05
C ILE A 162 -6.65 -3.92 -0.39
N ARG A 163 -6.45 -5.21 -0.15
CA ARG A 163 -5.24 -5.99 -0.39
C ARG A 163 -5.41 -6.88 -1.64
N PRO A 164 -4.33 -7.47 -2.19
CA PRO A 164 -4.46 -8.38 -3.34
C PRO A 164 -5.44 -9.54 -3.11
N GLN A 165 -5.41 -10.19 -1.94
CA GLN A 165 -6.32 -11.28 -1.60
C GLN A 165 -7.79 -10.82 -1.48
N ASP A 166 -8.02 -9.58 -1.05
CA ASP A 166 -9.37 -9.01 -0.97
C ASP A 166 -9.99 -8.84 -2.38
N ILE A 167 -9.16 -8.47 -3.37
CA ILE A 167 -9.60 -8.41 -4.77
C ILE A 167 -10.05 -9.79 -5.25
N GLY A 168 -9.27 -10.85 -4.97
CA GLY A 168 -9.64 -12.22 -5.30
C GLY A 168 -10.96 -12.64 -4.63
N GLY A 169 -11.08 -12.39 -3.32
CA GLY A 169 -12.28 -12.71 -2.55
C GLY A 169 -13.54 -11.96 -3.02
N LEU A 170 -13.42 -10.68 -3.38
CA LEU A 170 -14.55 -9.91 -3.94
C LEU A 170 -15.00 -10.43 -5.30
N LEU A 171 -14.04 -10.73 -6.17
CA LEU A 171 -14.33 -11.22 -7.52
C LEU A 171 -14.93 -12.63 -7.49
N SER A 172 -14.50 -13.49 -6.55
CA SER A 172 -15.01 -14.87 -6.42
C SER A 172 -16.50 -14.95 -6.07
N VAL A 173 -17.04 -13.87 -5.47
CA VAL A 173 -18.49 -13.74 -5.16
C VAL A 173 -19.19 -12.69 -6.04
N GLY A 174 -18.66 -12.43 -7.22
CA GLY A 174 -19.29 -11.59 -8.26
C GLY A 174 -19.21 -10.08 -8.03
N ILE A 175 -18.48 -9.59 -7.05
CA ILE A 175 -18.35 -8.13 -6.78
C ILE A 175 -17.32 -7.51 -7.72
N ASN A 176 -17.77 -7.04 -8.88
CA ASN A 176 -16.94 -6.46 -9.94
C ASN A 176 -16.63 -4.97 -9.76
N LYS A 177 -17.38 -4.28 -8.88
CA LYS A 177 -17.18 -2.87 -8.53
C LYS A 177 -17.36 -2.68 -7.04
N ILE A 178 -16.58 -1.77 -6.46
CA ILE A 178 -16.61 -1.47 -5.03
C ILE A 178 -16.55 0.04 -4.78
N GLU A 179 -17.31 0.50 -3.80
CA GLU A 179 -17.29 1.90 -3.36
C GLU A 179 -16.13 2.15 -2.40
N VAL A 180 -15.30 3.11 -2.75
CA VAL A 180 -14.08 3.45 -2.02
C VAL A 180 -13.99 4.96 -1.77
N LYS A 181 -13.20 5.36 -0.78
CA LYS A 181 -12.86 6.76 -0.54
C LYS A 181 -12.13 7.35 -1.76
N LYS A 182 -12.49 8.59 -2.17
CA LYS A 182 -11.72 9.29 -3.20
C LYS A 182 -10.32 9.59 -2.70
N LEU A 183 -9.34 9.45 -3.61
CA LEU A 183 -7.96 9.84 -3.33
C LEU A 183 -7.86 11.37 -3.24
N PRO A 184 -7.11 11.94 -2.27
CA PRO A 184 -6.89 13.37 -2.21
C PRO A 184 -6.12 13.83 -3.45
N ARG A 185 -6.60 14.91 -4.05
CA ARG A 185 -6.00 15.54 -5.23
C ARG A 185 -4.86 16.42 -4.78
N VAL A 186 -3.66 16.17 -5.29
CA VAL A 186 -2.46 16.89 -4.90
C VAL A 186 -1.85 17.59 -6.09
N SER A 187 -1.49 18.85 -5.92
CA SER A 187 -0.79 19.62 -6.95
C SER A 187 0.58 20.07 -6.47
N VAL A 188 1.54 20.11 -7.39
CA VAL A 188 2.94 20.47 -7.10
C VAL A 188 3.37 21.68 -7.92
N ILE A 189 3.99 22.65 -7.26
CA ILE A 189 4.61 23.82 -7.88
C ILE A 189 6.10 23.77 -7.55
N SER A 190 6.94 23.65 -8.57
CA SER A 190 8.39 23.84 -8.44
C SER A 190 8.76 25.25 -8.83
N THR A 191 9.54 25.93 -7.98
CA THR A 191 9.99 27.31 -8.24
C THR A 191 11.50 27.40 -8.22
N GLY A 192 12.06 28.19 -9.13
CA GLY A 192 13.49 28.46 -9.23
C GLY A 192 13.87 28.95 -10.62
N ASP A 193 14.61 30.05 -10.70
CA ASP A 193 15.08 30.60 -11.97
C ASP A 193 16.13 29.71 -12.66
N GLU A 194 16.80 28.86 -11.87
CA GLU A 194 17.77 27.87 -12.34
C GLU A 194 17.10 26.60 -12.92
N LEU A 195 15.83 26.38 -12.63
CA LEU A 195 15.17 25.12 -12.96
C LEU A 195 14.72 25.05 -14.42
N ILE A 196 14.99 23.91 -15.02
CA ILE A 196 14.50 23.56 -16.36
C ILE A 196 13.76 22.23 -16.34
N PRO A 197 12.89 21.93 -17.34
CA PRO A 197 12.26 20.61 -17.44
C PRO A 197 13.28 19.48 -17.39
N ALA A 198 12.92 18.36 -16.70
CA ALA A 198 13.82 17.22 -16.48
C ALA A 198 14.34 16.60 -17.80
N THR A 199 13.57 16.71 -18.88
CA THR A 199 13.90 16.20 -20.22
C THR A 199 14.96 17.05 -20.97
N ASN A 200 15.17 18.28 -20.54
CA ASN A 200 16.06 19.21 -21.22
C ASN A 200 17.52 19.04 -20.76
N ARG A 201 18.47 19.33 -21.65
CA ARG A 201 19.90 19.38 -21.28
C ARG A 201 20.22 20.71 -20.58
N PRO A 202 20.74 20.70 -19.34
CA PRO A 202 21.07 21.94 -18.64
C PRO A 202 22.28 22.64 -19.26
N LYS A 203 22.20 23.97 -19.30
CA LYS A 203 23.36 24.86 -19.54
C LYS A 203 24.04 25.15 -18.19
N GLN A 204 25.18 25.80 -18.24
CA GLN A 204 25.87 26.26 -17.02
C GLN A 204 24.93 27.14 -16.20
N GLY A 205 24.81 26.87 -14.89
CA GLY A 205 23.90 27.57 -13.96
C GLY A 205 22.47 27.02 -13.94
N GLN A 206 22.13 26.05 -14.81
CA GLN A 206 20.80 25.42 -14.82
C GLN A 206 20.80 24.06 -14.17
N THR A 207 19.67 23.69 -13.55
CA THR A 207 19.43 22.39 -12.92
C THR A 207 18.10 21.82 -13.40
N ARG A 208 18.04 20.50 -13.60
CA ARG A 208 16.79 19.81 -13.93
C ARG A 208 15.83 19.79 -12.74
N ASP A 209 14.55 20.09 -12.99
CA ASP A 209 13.50 19.86 -11.99
C ASP A 209 13.27 18.34 -11.81
N ILE A 210 13.89 17.78 -10.79
CA ILE A 210 13.68 16.38 -10.38
C ILE A 210 12.65 16.25 -9.27
N ASN A 211 12.48 17.30 -8.45
CA ASN A 211 11.59 17.26 -7.29
C ASN A 211 10.14 17.05 -7.69
N THR A 212 9.65 17.73 -8.72
CA THR A 212 8.29 17.52 -9.24
C THR A 212 8.00 16.03 -9.50
N HIS A 213 8.92 15.34 -10.18
CA HIS A 213 8.72 13.93 -10.54
C HIS A 213 8.82 13.00 -9.33
N THR A 214 9.78 13.25 -8.46
CA THR A 214 9.95 12.49 -7.22
C THR A 214 8.75 12.66 -6.28
N ILE A 215 8.30 13.91 -6.07
CA ILE A 215 7.16 14.21 -5.22
C ILE A 215 5.87 13.60 -5.80
N ASN A 216 5.65 13.69 -7.12
CA ASN A 216 4.49 13.04 -7.77
C ASN A 216 4.48 11.52 -7.58
N SER A 217 5.65 10.87 -7.62
CA SER A 217 5.77 9.43 -7.35
C SER A 217 5.46 9.12 -5.88
N LEU A 218 5.98 9.91 -4.95
CA LEU A 218 5.71 9.77 -3.52
C LEU A 218 4.22 9.99 -3.19
N ILE A 219 3.55 10.95 -3.85
CA ILE A 219 2.11 11.19 -3.71
C ILE A 219 1.33 9.93 -4.07
N LYS A 220 1.64 9.29 -5.21
CA LYS A 220 0.98 8.05 -5.64
C LYS A 220 1.19 6.93 -4.62
N LEU A 221 2.41 6.74 -4.14
CA LEU A 221 2.75 5.72 -3.13
C LEU A 221 2.05 5.97 -1.79
N ALA A 222 1.84 7.24 -1.41
CA ALA A 222 1.09 7.61 -0.22
C ALA A 222 -0.44 7.44 -0.36
N GLY A 223 -0.94 7.10 -1.55
CA GLY A 223 -2.37 6.99 -1.83
C GLY A 223 -3.03 8.32 -2.17
N GLY A 224 -2.29 9.27 -2.71
CA GLY A 224 -2.80 10.51 -3.29
C GLY A 224 -2.88 10.47 -4.82
N ASN A 225 -3.64 11.39 -5.39
CA ASN A 225 -3.76 11.59 -6.84
C ASN A 225 -3.04 12.88 -7.27
N PRO A 226 -1.84 12.81 -7.88
CA PRO A 226 -1.17 13.98 -8.42
C PRO A 226 -1.90 14.45 -9.69
N ILE A 227 -2.59 15.61 -9.60
CA ILE A 227 -3.45 16.10 -10.68
C ILE A 227 -2.78 17.16 -11.56
N GLN A 228 -1.93 18.00 -10.99
CA GLN A 228 -1.25 19.08 -11.69
C GLN A 228 0.16 19.30 -11.17
N HIS A 229 1.04 19.75 -12.06
CA HIS A 229 2.36 20.27 -11.69
C HIS A 229 2.73 21.48 -12.57
N LYS A 230 3.45 22.42 -12.00
CA LYS A 230 3.95 23.61 -12.70
C LYS A 230 5.36 23.92 -12.26
N LEU A 231 6.19 24.29 -13.25
CA LEU A 231 7.51 24.85 -13.05
C LEU A 231 7.42 26.36 -13.33
N ILE A 232 7.71 27.19 -12.36
CA ILE A 232 7.57 28.64 -12.45
C ILE A 232 8.80 29.34 -11.89
N LYS A 233 8.98 30.60 -12.27
CA LYS A 233 10.05 31.46 -11.76
C LYS A 233 9.79 31.93 -10.33
N ASP A 234 10.83 32.42 -9.67
CA ASP A 234 10.76 33.03 -8.33
C ASP A 234 10.15 34.45 -8.38
N ASP A 235 8.90 34.53 -8.87
CA ASP A 235 8.11 35.76 -8.98
C ASP A 235 6.81 35.66 -8.17
N PHE A 236 6.51 36.68 -7.35
CA PHE A 236 5.38 36.67 -6.42
C PHE A 236 4.02 36.58 -7.13
N ASP A 237 3.82 37.42 -8.14
CA ASP A 237 2.53 37.54 -8.81
C ASP A 237 2.22 36.25 -9.61
N SER A 238 3.22 35.71 -10.29
CA SER A 238 3.12 34.45 -10.99
C SER A 238 2.79 33.28 -10.03
N GLN A 239 3.52 33.18 -8.90
CA GLN A 239 3.28 32.17 -7.90
C GLN A 239 1.88 32.29 -7.30
N LEU A 240 1.44 33.50 -6.93
CA LEU A 240 0.12 33.74 -6.36
C LEU A 240 -1.00 33.38 -7.33
N ASN A 241 -0.92 33.83 -8.59
CA ASN A 241 -1.94 33.58 -9.59
C ASN A 241 -2.07 32.08 -9.91
N ILE A 242 -0.96 31.38 -10.12
CA ILE A 242 -0.95 29.95 -10.42
C ILE A 242 -1.47 29.16 -9.21
N SER A 243 -1.01 29.48 -8.01
CA SER A 243 -1.41 28.79 -6.78
C SER A 243 -2.90 28.97 -6.49
N SER A 244 -3.44 30.16 -6.68
CA SER A 244 -4.87 30.45 -6.51
C SER A 244 -5.72 29.58 -7.43
N LYS A 245 -5.36 29.51 -8.72
CA LYS A 245 -6.08 28.64 -9.69
C LYS A 245 -5.94 27.15 -9.35
N MET A 246 -4.75 26.69 -8.93
CA MET A 246 -4.54 25.30 -8.57
C MET A 246 -5.31 24.90 -7.30
N LEU A 247 -5.44 25.80 -6.32
CA LEU A 247 -6.20 25.55 -5.09
C LEU A 247 -7.70 25.28 -5.33
N GLU A 248 -8.30 25.76 -6.42
CA GLU A 248 -9.71 25.50 -6.73
C GLU A 248 -9.97 24.00 -6.94
N SER A 249 -9.05 23.31 -7.57
CA SER A 249 -9.19 21.90 -7.96
C SER A 249 -8.42 20.91 -7.09
N THR A 250 -7.62 21.38 -6.14
CA THR A 250 -6.71 20.55 -5.33
C THR A 250 -7.15 20.44 -3.87
N ASP A 251 -6.79 19.36 -3.22
CA ASP A 251 -7.03 19.16 -1.79
C ASP A 251 -5.75 19.43 -0.97
N ILE A 252 -4.57 19.28 -1.60
CA ILE A 252 -3.25 19.57 -1.02
C ILE A 252 -2.41 20.30 -2.06
N LEU A 253 -1.77 21.41 -1.69
CA LEU A 253 -0.82 22.11 -2.56
C LEU A 253 0.60 21.99 -1.98
N ILE A 254 1.57 21.64 -2.84
CA ILE A 254 2.97 21.48 -2.46
C ILE A 254 3.83 22.44 -3.29
N PHE A 255 4.58 23.29 -2.61
CA PHE A 255 5.68 24.04 -3.21
C PHE A 255 6.99 23.26 -2.99
N SER A 256 7.77 23.10 -4.05
CA SER A 256 9.18 22.74 -3.98
C SER A 256 9.96 23.98 -4.37
N ALA A 257 10.36 24.77 -3.39
CA ALA A 257 10.98 26.07 -3.60
C ALA A 257 12.50 26.00 -3.49
N GLY A 258 13.19 26.95 -4.13
CA GLY A 258 14.64 27.09 -4.07
C GLY A 258 15.20 27.13 -2.63
N SER A 259 16.48 26.80 -2.49
CA SER A 259 17.16 26.73 -1.18
C SER A 259 17.54 28.11 -0.60
N SER A 260 17.33 29.20 -1.34
CA SER A 260 17.66 30.55 -0.90
C SER A 260 16.67 31.09 0.15
N VAL A 261 17.15 32.02 1.00
CA VAL A 261 16.29 32.65 2.01
C VAL A 261 15.17 33.44 1.33
N SER A 262 15.49 34.13 0.23
CA SER A 262 14.53 34.95 -0.54
C SER A 262 13.38 34.15 -1.15
N SER A 263 13.63 32.99 -1.74
CA SER A 263 12.55 32.17 -2.33
C SER A 263 11.64 31.54 -1.26
N ARG A 264 12.15 31.28 -0.06
CA ARG A 264 11.34 30.79 1.08
C ARG A 264 10.43 31.90 1.64
N ASP A 265 10.96 33.11 1.81
CA ASP A 265 10.18 34.25 2.24
C ASP A 265 9.08 34.58 1.23
N LEU A 266 9.32 34.36 -0.06
CA LEU A 266 8.35 34.49 -1.13
C LEU A 266 7.21 33.47 -0.98
N THR A 267 7.53 32.19 -0.79
CA THR A 267 6.54 31.13 -0.60
C THR A 267 5.65 31.40 0.62
N ALA A 268 6.23 31.83 1.75
CA ALA A 268 5.46 32.20 2.94
C ALA A 268 4.50 33.39 2.69
N LYS A 269 4.96 34.41 1.98
CA LYS A 269 4.13 35.56 1.59
C LYS A 269 2.97 35.14 0.66
N VAL A 270 3.24 34.27 -0.31
CA VAL A 270 2.23 33.72 -1.21
C VAL A 270 1.17 32.94 -0.42
N ILE A 271 1.57 32.03 0.46
CA ILE A 271 0.62 31.24 1.28
C ILE A 271 -0.26 32.15 2.14
N ASN A 272 0.31 33.18 2.79
CA ASN A 272 -0.45 34.14 3.60
C ASN A 272 -1.43 34.98 2.77
N LYS A 273 -1.10 35.27 1.50
CA LYS A 273 -1.97 36.02 0.60
C LYS A 273 -3.09 35.18 0.01
N LEU A 274 -2.91 33.86 -0.14
CA LEU A 274 -3.91 32.93 -0.66
C LEU A 274 -5.13 32.81 0.25
N GLY A 275 -4.97 32.98 1.57
CA GLY A 275 -6.11 32.94 2.50
C GLY A 275 -5.71 32.71 3.95
N LYS A 276 -6.72 32.55 4.81
CA LYS A 276 -6.55 32.35 6.25
C LYS A 276 -6.66 30.87 6.63
N PRO A 277 -5.97 30.43 7.71
CA PRO A 277 -5.06 31.20 8.56
C PRO A 277 -3.72 31.56 7.90
N GLY A 278 -3.39 31.00 6.72
CA GLY A 278 -2.11 31.20 6.05
C GLY A 278 -1.03 30.26 6.60
N VAL A 279 0.17 30.77 6.78
CA VAL A 279 1.29 30.01 7.34
C VAL A 279 1.05 29.73 8.83
N ILE A 280 1.13 28.46 9.22
CA ILE A 280 0.97 28.00 10.61
C ILE A 280 2.27 27.47 11.21
N ILE A 281 3.23 27.07 10.37
CA ILE A 281 4.57 26.63 10.78
C ILE A 281 5.58 27.22 9.79
N HIS A 282 6.63 27.84 10.33
CA HIS A 282 7.74 28.36 9.54
C HIS A 282 9.08 27.92 10.17
N GLY A 283 9.58 26.79 9.70
CA GLY A 283 10.76 26.13 10.20
C GLY A 283 10.46 24.99 11.17
N ILE A 284 11.23 23.91 11.03
CA ILE A 284 11.10 22.69 11.82
C ILE A 284 12.47 22.31 12.39
N ALA A 285 12.51 21.76 13.63
CA ALA A 285 13.71 21.25 14.27
C ALA A 285 14.17 19.93 13.61
N LEU A 286 14.61 20.01 12.36
CA LEU A 286 14.88 18.86 11.49
C LEU A 286 16.12 19.07 10.63
N LYS A 287 16.92 18.02 10.44
CA LYS A 287 18.00 17.96 9.45
C LYS A 287 17.99 16.59 8.72
N PRO A 288 17.93 16.62 7.37
CA PRO A 288 17.71 17.75 6.51
C PRO A 288 16.24 18.17 6.50
N GLY A 289 15.93 19.46 6.33
CA GLY A 289 14.53 19.90 6.19
C GLY A 289 14.12 21.10 7.05
N LYS A 290 15.04 21.72 7.79
CA LYS A 290 14.76 22.88 8.67
C LYS A 290 13.86 23.96 8.04
N PRO A 291 14.07 24.40 6.77
CA PRO A 291 13.32 25.51 6.19
C PRO A 291 11.93 25.09 5.63
N THR A 292 11.27 24.14 6.25
CA THR A 292 9.93 23.72 5.83
C THR A 292 8.88 24.73 6.28
N ILE A 293 7.92 24.99 5.39
CA ILE A 293 6.76 25.83 5.66
C ILE A 293 5.51 24.96 5.61
N VAL A 294 4.60 25.16 6.55
CA VAL A 294 3.26 24.56 6.50
C VAL A 294 2.24 25.68 6.65
N GLY A 295 1.27 25.66 5.77
CA GLY A 295 0.13 26.55 5.79
C GLY A 295 -1.19 25.82 5.71
N LEU A 296 -2.25 26.55 6.00
CA LEU A 296 -3.62 26.11 5.81
C LEU A 296 -4.39 27.26 5.14
N VAL A 297 -5.06 26.97 4.05
CA VAL A 297 -5.89 27.95 3.33
C VAL A 297 -7.22 27.32 2.99
N ASN A 298 -8.30 27.86 3.55
CA ASN A 298 -9.66 27.31 3.39
C ASN A 298 -9.70 25.79 3.68
N ASP A 299 -9.12 25.40 4.82
CA ASP A 299 -8.98 24.01 5.30
C ASP A 299 -8.12 23.07 4.41
N LYS A 300 -7.46 23.62 3.39
CA LYS A 300 -6.56 22.87 2.52
C LYS A 300 -5.11 23.03 3.00
N PRO A 301 -4.41 21.92 3.29
CA PRO A 301 -3.00 21.97 3.67
C PRO A 301 -2.12 22.43 2.49
N ILE A 302 -1.18 23.30 2.81
CA ILE A 302 -0.17 23.77 1.87
C ILE A 302 1.20 23.52 2.48
N PHE A 303 2.09 22.91 1.71
CA PHE A 303 3.46 22.60 2.14
C PHE A 303 4.47 23.35 1.28
N GLY A 304 5.40 24.05 1.92
CA GLY A 304 6.61 24.56 1.28
C GLY A 304 7.79 23.64 1.63
N LEU A 305 8.15 22.76 0.71
CA LEU A 305 9.27 21.84 0.86
C LEU A 305 10.58 22.51 0.43
N PRO A 306 11.71 22.17 1.07
CA PRO A 306 13.02 22.64 0.62
C PRO A 306 13.34 22.21 -0.80
N GLY A 307 14.05 23.04 -1.58
CA GLY A 307 14.49 22.73 -2.93
C GLY A 307 15.53 21.61 -3.04
N ASN A 308 16.29 21.34 -1.97
CA ASN A 308 17.24 20.22 -1.94
C ASN A 308 16.50 18.87 -1.94
N PRO A 309 16.79 17.93 -2.87
CA PRO A 309 16.01 16.70 -3.06
C PRO A 309 15.90 15.82 -1.80
N VAL A 310 17.02 15.60 -1.11
CA VAL A 310 17.04 14.78 0.11
C VAL A 310 16.15 15.40 1.19
N SER A 311 16.19 16.74 1.34
CA SER A 311 15.32 17.45 2.28
C SER A 311 13.85 17.35 1.89
N ALA A 312 13.52 17.53 0.62
CA ALA A 312 12.16 17.46 0.11
C ALA A 312 11.54 16.06 0.35
N ILE A 313 12.28 14.98 0.07
CA ILE A 313 11.85 13.62 0.29
C ILE A 313 11.66 13.32 1.79
N THR A 314 12.62 13.74 2.63
CA THR A 314 12.56 13.57 4.09
C THR A 314 11.32 14.25 4.66
N VAL A 315 11.11 15.53 4.34
CA VAL A 315 9.95 16.29 4.82
C VAL A 315 8.64 15.73 4.27
N PHE A 316 8.62 15.32 2.99
CA PHE A 316 7.45 14.66 2.41
C PHE A 316 7.05 13.44 3.24
N ASN A 317 7.98 12.55 3.53
CA ASN A 317 7.70 11.32 4.29
C ASN A 317 7.22 11.60 5.72
N LEU A 318 7.75 12.65 6.36
CA LEU A 318 7.44 13.00 7.75
C LEU A 318 6.13 13.78 7.93
N LEU A 319 5.76 14.64 6.97
CA LEU A 319 4.62 15.55 7.12
C LEU A 319 3.55 15.40 6.03
N VAL A 320 3.95 15.28 4.76
CA VAL A 320 2.98 15.26 3.65
C VAL A 320 2.33 13.89 3.51
N LYS A 321 3.12 12.82 3.53
CA LYS A 321 2.63 11.42 3.44
C LYS A 321 1.58 11.12 4.51
N PRO A 322 1.79 11.40 5.81
CA PRO A 322 0.78 11.19 6.84
C PRO A 322 -0.53 11.92 6.58
N VAL A 323 -0.46 13.15 6.06
CA VAL A 323 -1.65 13.94 5.69
C VAL A 323 -2.41 13.31 4.51
N ILE A 324 -1.70 12.89 3.46
CA ILE A 324 -2.29 12.17 2.34
C ILE A 324 -2.97 10.89 2.81
N GLU A 325 -2.31 10.08 3.65
CA GLU A 325 -2.85 8.84 4.18
C GLU A 325 -4.16 9.06 4.96
N VAL A 326 -4.23 10.07 5.81
CA VAL A 326 -5.44 10.41 6.56
C VAL A 326 -6.56 10.89 5.63
N LEU A 327 -6.25 11.78 4.68
CA LEU A 327 -7.23 12.26 3.71
C LEU A 327 -7.71 11.17 2.74
N SER A 328 -6.91 10.13 2.50
CA SER A 328 -7.30 8.95 1.72
C SER A 328 -8.25 8.01 2.47
N GLY A 329 -8.51 8.28 3.76
CA GLY A 329 -9.47 7.53 4.58
C GLY A 329 -8.86 6.64 5.67
N ASN A 330 -7.54 6.63 5.84
CA ASN A 330 -6.92 5.92 6.97
C ASN A 330 -7.28 6.62 8.30
N LYS A 331 -7.55 5.84 9.34
CA LYS A 331 -7.85 6.40 10.67
C LYS A 331 -6.67 7.15 11.30
N LYS A 332 -5.45 6.70 11.00
CA LYS A 332 -4.16 7.25 11.47
C LYS A 332 -3.12 7.04 10.38
N PRO A 333 -2.05 7.86 10.35
CA PRO A 333 -0.92 7.61 9.47
C PRO A 333 -0.33 6.21 9.72
N LYS A 334 0.17 5.59 8.66
CA LYS A 334 0.85 4.30 8.74
C LYS A 334 2.21 4.49 9.44
N LYS A 335 2.52 3.55 10.33
CA LYS A 335 3.86 3.51 10.93
C LYS A 335 4.88 3.03 9.88
N PRO A 336 6.09 3.62 9.85
CA PRO A 336 7.15 3.10 8.99
C PRO A 336 7.54 1.69 9.44
N LYS A 337 8.04 0.88 8.51
CA LYS A 337 8.64 -0.41 8.84
C LYS A 337 10.02 -0.16 9.43
N ILE A 338 10.26 -0.74 10.59
CA ILE A 338 11.49 -0.56 11.35
C ILE A 338 12.25 -1.87 11.39
N LEU A 339 13.54 -1.82 10.99
CA LEU A 339 14.49 -2.91 11.18
C LEU A 339 15.54 -2.50 12.20
N LYS A 340 15.91 -3.44 13.09
CA LYS A 340 17.03 -3.24 14.01
C LYS A 340 18.32 -3.68 13.32
N ALA A 341 19.29 -2.78 13.27
CA ALA A 341 20.57 -3.03 12.63
C ALA A 341 21.74 -2.49 13.49
N LYS A 342 22.91 -3.11 13.37
CA LYS A 342 24.12 -2.67 14.06
C LYS A 342 24.78 -1.56 13.26
N LEU A 343 25.03 -0.40 13.87
CA LEU A 343 25.65 0.74 13.22
C LEU A 343 27.15 0.48 12.96
N THR A 344 27.63 0.78 11.76
CA THR A 344 29.03 0.50 11.38
C THR A 344 30.03 1.58 11.76
N GLN A 345 29.55 2.81 12.00
CA GLN A 345 30.41 3.97 12.32
C GLN A 345 29.58 5.05 13.02
N ASN A 346 30.27 5.92 13.76
CA ASN A 346 29.62 7.01 14.50
C ASN A 346 28.89 7.98 13.55
N ILE A 347 27.74 8.47 13.99
CA ILE A 347 26.99 9.55 13.34
C ILE A 347 26.92 10.73 14.31
N PRO A 348 27.66 11.82 14.09
CA PRO A 348 27.57 13.01 14.92
C PRO A 348 26.30 13.80 14.62
N SER A 349 25.69 14.37 15.64
CA SER A 349 24.56 15.30 15.56
C SER A 349 24.75 16.48 16.51
N VAL A 350 23.72 17.30 16.64
CA VAL A 350 23.67 18.45 17.55
C VAL A 350 22.30 18.46 18.21
N SER A 351 22.28 18.49 19.54
CA SER A 351 21.04 18.60 20.32
C SER A 351 20.15 19.77 19.89
N GLY A 352 18.84 19.63 20.04
CA GLY A 352 17.84 20.62 19.70
C GLY A 352 17.21 20.47 18.31
N ARG A 353 17.54 19.41 17.57
CA ARG A 353 16.88 19.03 16.32
C ARG A 353 16.94 17.53 16.11
N GLU A 354 16.01 17.00 15.34
CA GLU A 354 16.08 15.62 14.85
C GLU A 354 16.96 15.53 13.59
N ASP A 355 17.89 14.58 13.55
CA ASP A 355 18.67 14.31 12.34
C ASP A 355 18.22 12.97 11.72
N TYR A 356 17.91 12.97 10.41
CA TYR A 356 17.59 11.77 9.62
C TYR A 356 18.75 11.47 8.67
N VAL A 357 19.49 10.41 8.99
CA VAL A 357 20.70 10.03 8.24
C VAL A 357 20.43 8.78 7.42
N GLN A 358 20.67 8.88 6.11
CA GLN A 358 20.50 7.75 5.19
C GLN A 358 21.49 6.64 5.52
N VAL A 359 21.04 5.38 5.39
CA VAL A 359 21.86 4.19 5.64
C VAL A 359 21.68 3.15 4.54
N LYS A 360 22.75 2.43 4.26
CA LYS A 360 22.76 1.20 3.48
C LYS A 360 22.70 0.02 4.43
N LEU A 361 21.79 -0.93 4.17
CA LEU A 361 21.66 -2.16 4.94
C LEU A 361 22.43 -3.30 4.26
N PHE A 362 23.06 -4.15 5.05
CA PHE A 362 23.68 -5.37 4.56
C PHE A 362 23.86 -6.41 5.67
N TYR A 363 23.86 -7.68 5.29
CA TYR A 363 24.12 -8.78 6.21
C TYR A 363 25.61 -9.13 6.26
N LYS A 364 26.10 -9.38 7.48
CA LYS A 364 27.43 -9.95 7.74
C LYS A 364 27.31 -10.95 8.91
N ASN A 365 27.69 -12.20 8.71
CA ASN A 365 27.59 -13.26 9.72
C ASN A 365 26.21 -13.33 10.38
N SER A 366 25.16 -13.37 9.58
CA SER A 366 23.74 -13.40 9.98
C SER A 366 23.23 -12.18 10.75
N ASN A 367 24.06 -11.17 10.99
CA ASN A 367 23.65 -9.91 11.63
C ASN A 367 23.40 -8.82 10.56
N LEU A 368 22.35 -8.02 10.78
CA LEU A 368 22.05 -6.87 9.93
C LEU A 368 22.85 -5.65 10.39
N TYR A 369 23.53 -5.01 9.45
CA TYR A 369 24.32 -3.80 9.66
C TYR A 369 23.73 -2.62 8.91
N ALA A 370 23.83 -1.43 9.51
CA ALA A 370 23.50 -0.14 8.92
C ALA A 370 24.79 0.68 8.71
N LYS A 371 25.12 0.93 7.45
CA LYS A 371 26.25 1.80 7.08
C LYS A 371 25.73 3.19 6.73
N PRO A 372 26.07 4.24 7.48
CA PRO A 372 25.69 5.60 7.16
C PRO A 372 26.20 6.06 5.78
N ILE A 373 25.34 6.77 5.06
CA ILE A 373 25.67 7.43 3.81
C ILE A 373 25.70 8.93 4.09
N PHE A 374 26.91 9.48 4.25
CA PHE A 374 27.08 10.90 4.47
C PHE A 374 27.05 11.67 3.15
N GLY A 375 26.38 12.81 3.15
CA GLY A 375 26.32 13.68 1.98
C GLY A 375 25.54 14.96 2.27
N LYS A 376 25.69 15.93 1.37
CA LYS A 376 24.89 17.15 1.40
C LYS A 376 23.48 16.88 0.89
N SER A 377 22.49 17.61 1.37
CA SER A 377 21.06 17.42 1.04
C SER A 377 20.69 17.66 -0.45
N ASN A 378 21.60 18.24 -1.22
CA ASN A 378 21.44 18.39 -2.68
C ASN A 378 21.94 17.18 -3.49
N LEU A 379 22.56 16.17 -2.85
CA LEU A 379 23.09 14.98 -3.51
C LEU A 379 22.04 13.86 -3.53
N VAL A 380 21.16 13.87 -4.52
CA VAL A 380 20.05 12.92 -4.63
C VAL A 380 20.51 11.45 -4.64
N HIS A 381 21.67 11.13 -5.19
CA HIS A 381 22.20 9.77 -5.22
C HIS A 381 22.52 9.18 -3.83
N THR A 382 22.61 9.99 -2.79
CA THR A 382 22.67 9.48 -1.41
C THR A 382 21.37 8.75 -1.03
N MET A 383 20.20 9.24 -1.51
CA MET A 383 18.92 8.57 -1.33
C MET A 383 18.76 7.35 -2.24
N VAL A 384 19.23 7.42 -3.50
CA VAL A 384 19.17 6.30 -4.45
C VAL A 384 19.93 5.07 -3.90
N ASN A 385 21.04 5.31 -3.21
CA ASN A 385 21.88 4.27 -2.63
C ASN A 385 21.44 3.82 -1.22
N ALA A 386 20.46 4.48 -0.61
CA ALA A 386 20.00 4.19 0.74
C ALA A 386 18.86 3.18 0.74
N ASP A 387 18.84 2.31 1.74
CA ASP A 387 17.74 1.37 2.00
C ASP A 387 16.77 1.91 3.07
N GLY A 388 17.17 2.96 3.80
CA GLY A 388 16.37 3.60 4.83
C GLY A 388 17.14 4.75 5.50
N ASN A 389 16.59 5.21 6.61
CA ASN A 389 17.24 6.21 7.44
C ASN A 389 17.26 5.80 8.92
N VAL A 390 18.20 6.38 9.65
CA VAL A 390 18.27 6.33 11.12
C VAL A 390 17.92 7.70 11.65
N ARG A 391 17.00 7.76 12.61
CA ARG A 391 16.62 8.96 13.32
C ARG A 391 17.51 9.14 14.55
N ILE A 392 18.01 10.36 14.74
CA ILE A 392 18.69 10.82 15.95
C ILE A 392 17.72 11.78 16.64
N GLU A 393 17.39 11.51 17.89
CA GLU A 393 16.40 12.28 18.65
C GLU A 393 16.90 13.67 19.04
N LEU A 394 15.96 14.55 19.41
CA LEU A 394 16.23 15.96 19.75
C LEU A 394 17.27 16.17 20.87
N ASP A 395 17.36 15.24 21.79
CA ASP A 395 18.21 15.28 23.00
C ASP A 395 19.53 14.52 22.84
N GLN A 396 19.82 14.01 21.62
CA GLN A 396 21.02 13.23 21.32
C GLN A 396 22.04 14.02 20.50
N ASP A 397 23.31 13.90 20.88
CA ASP A 397 24.43 14.49 20.14
C ASP A 397 25.00 13.57 19.04
N GLY A 398 24.37 12.41 18.83
CA GLY A 398 24.73 11.45 17.80
C GLY A 398 24.46 10.00 18.18
N LEU A 399 24.96 9.09 17.33
CA LEU A 399 24.89 7.65 17.53
C LEU A 399 26.28 7.05 17.39
N TYR A 400 26.59 6.04 18.21
CA TYR A 400 27.91 5.40 18.22
C TYR A 400 27.90 4.13 17.38
N SER A 401 29.06 3.82 16.78
CA SER A 401 29.27 2.52 16.12
C SER A 401 29.01 1.37 17.09
N ASP A 402 28.65 0.21 16.53
CA ASP A 402 28.28 -0.99 17.25
C ASP A 402 26.96 -0.94 18.03
N ASN A 403 26.35 0.23 18.21
CA ASN A 403 25.00 0.31 18.80
C ASN A 403 23.95 -0.28 17.85
N ILE A 404 22.91 -0.89 18.45
CA ILE A 404 21.71 -1.29 17.70
C ILE A 404 20.84 -0.07 17.50
N VAL A 405 20.57 0.25 16.24
CA VAL A 405 19.72 1.38 15.84
C VAL A 405 18.46 0.91 15.13
N ASN A 406 17.42 1.73 15.21
CA ASN A 406 16.20 1.54 14.45
C ASN A 406 16.35 2.18 13.07
N VAL A 407 16.24 1.39 12.02
CA VAL A 407 16.26 1.85 10.62
C VAL A 407 14.84 1.88 10.10
N GLU A 408 14.34 3.07 9.77
CA GLU A 408 13.09 3.23 9.03
C GLU A 408 13.37 2.95 7.55
N THR A 409 12.82 1.85 7.02
CA THR A 409 13.11 1.44 5.64
C THR A 409 12.29 2.20 4.61
N TYR A 410 12.87 2.40 3.41
CA TYR A 410 12.19 2.97 2.24
C TYR A 410 11.44 1.88 1.47
N ASP A 411 10.63 1.07 2.17
CA ASP A 411 9.76 0.09 1.53
C ASP A 411 8.58 0.82 0.85
N TYR A 412 8.65 0.88 -0.46
CA TYR A 412 7.61 1.42 -1.31
C TYR A 412 6.83 0.30 -2.00
#